data_c67045c6eae453ae516176b7e3a389e5
#
_entry.id   c67045c6eae453ae516176b7e3a389e5
#
_cell.length_a   1.000
_cell.length_b   1.000
_cell.length_c   1.000
_cell.angle_alpha   90.00
_cell.angle_beta   90.00
_cell.angle_gamma   90.00
#
_symmetry.space_group_name_H-M   'P 1'
#
loop_
_entity.id
_entity.type
_entity.pdbx_description
1 polymer ?
#
loop_
_entity_poly.entity_id
_entity_poly.type
_entity_poly.pdbx_seq_one_letter_code
_entity_poly.pdbx_strand_id
1 'polypeptide(L)'
;MEVINGHLDAVHGEMVSVGTLLVLREYNRIARAIREGRCQVRSCPKDDREALEATFGEKNLLREVQKENDPEPLNGISPQRLESCLSEIADLIEELPREEELLQALKKAGCKYRVYDIGLSEDIVPLSLKLAPYMRNQLSLLRISKMLDIKGEQA
;
A
#
# COMPACT_ATOMS: atom_id res chain seq x y z
N MET A 1 1.97 5.89 8.56
CA MET A 1 3.26 6.01 9.31
C MET A 1 3.11 6.79 10.61
N GLU A 2 2.56 8.00 10.60
CA GLU A 2 2.37 8.84 11.80
C GLU A 2 1.53 8.15 12.89
N VAL A 3 0.49 7.43 12.51
CA VAL A 3 -0.36 6.67 13.46
C VAL A 3 0.40 5.56 14.16
N ILE A 4 1.39 4.94 13.48
CA ILE A 4 2.20 3.85 14.04
C ILE A 4 3.23 4.39 15.02
N ASN A 5 3.94 5.47 14.67
CA ASN A 5 5.07 6.00 15.46
C ASN A 5 4.74 7.22 16.33
N GLY A 6 3.49 7.72 16.31
CA GLY A 6 3.13 8.94 17.02
C GLY A 6 3.53 10.21 16.25
N HIS A 7 3.99 11.24 16.98
CA HIS A 7 4.34 12.51 16.35
C HIS A 7 5.64 12.41 15.54
N LEU A 8 5.61 12.91 14.30
CA LEU A 8 6.78 12.99 13.42
C LEU A 8 7.17 14.46 13.22
N ASP A 9 8.46 14.75 13.27
CA ASP A 9 9.01 16.09 12.95
C ASP A 9 9.10 16.36 11.44
N ALA A 10 8.37 15.60 10.62
CA ALA A 10 8.33 15.73 9.18
C ALA A 10 7.08 16.48 8.74
N VAL A 11 7.24 17.42 7.80
CA VAL A 11 6.09 18.10 7.21
C VAL A 11 5.33 17.17 6.25
N HIS A 12 4.03 17.45 6.07
CA HIS A 12 3.14 16.60 5.26
C HIS A 12 3.71 16.28 3.87
N GLY A 13 4.29 17.27 3.17
CA GLY A 13 4.89 17.06 1.84
C GLY A 13 6.07 16.08 1.84
N GLU A 14 6.86 16.05 2.91
CA GLU A 14 7.97 15.09 3.05
C GLU A 14 7.45 13.66 3.25
N MET A 15 6.39 13.49 4.05
CA MET A 15 5.73 12.20 4.22
C MET A 15 5.10 11.70 2.93
N VAL A 16 4.48 12.61 2.15
CA VAL A 16 3.88 12.28 0.85
C VAL A 16 4.94 11.82 -0.14
N SER A 17 6.10 12.52 -0.25
CA SER A 17 7.14 12.14 -1.19
C SER A 17 7.74 10.76 -0.90
N VAL A 18 8.01 10.45 0.38
CA VAL A 18 8.46 9.12 0.80
C VAL A 18 7.39 8.07 0.54
N GLY A 19 6.14 8.34 0.94
CA GLY A 19 5.01 7.42 0.75
C GLY A 19 4.75 7.11 -0.73
N THR A 20 4.87 8.09 -1.62
CA THR A 20 4.69 7.91 -3.06
C THR A 20 5.71 6.93 -3.64
N LEU A 21 6.99 7.05 -3.24
CA LEU A 21 8.03 6.09 -3.67
C LEU A 21 7.76 4.67 -3.16
N LEU A 22 7.36 4.54 -1.89
CA LEU A 22 7.03 3.23 -1.31
C LEU A 22 5.87 2.56 -2.03
N VAL A 23 4.81 3.32 -2.32
CA VAL A 23 3.65 2.81 -3.06
C VAL A 23 4.01 2.45 -4.50
N LEU A 24 4.83 3.25 -5.19
CA LEU A 24 5.29 2.94 -6.54
C LEU A 24 6.12 1.66 -6.59
N ARG A 25 7.01 1.44 -5.62
CA ARG A 25 7.77 0.18 -5.47
C ARG A 25 6.86 -1.02 -5.31
N GLU A 26 5.85 -0.89 -4.45
CA GLU A 26 4.87 -1.95 -4.23
C GLU A 26 4.05 -2.25 -5.50
N TYR A 27 3.65 -1.22 -6.25
CA TYR A 27 2.95 -1.37 -7.52
C TYR A 27 3.82 -2.09 -8.56
N ASN A 28 5.08 -1.68 -8.71
CA ASN A 28 6.04 -2.34 -9.61
C ASN A 28 6.29 -3.80 -9.22
N ARG A 29 6.32 -4.11 -7.91
CA ARG A 29 6.42 -5.48 -7.40
C ARG A 29 5.22 -6.32 -7.83
N ILE A 30 3.99 -5.76 -7.70
CA ILE A 30 2.75 -6.42 -8.12
C ILE A 30 2.76 -6.67 -9.64
N ALA A 31 3.07 -5.65 -10.46
CA ALA A 31 3.11 -5.77 -11.90
C ALA A 31 4.11 -6.85 -12.35
N ARG A 32 5.31 -6.86 -11.79
CA ARG A 32 6.32 -7.90 -12.04
C ARG A 32 5.80 -9.28 -11.70
N ALA A 33 5.17 -9.46 -10.54
CA ALA A 33 4.62 -10.75 -10.13
C ALA A 33 3.51 -11.23 -11.08
N ILE A 34 2.68 -10.32 -11.59
CA ILE A 34 1.66 -10.63 -12.60
C ILE A 34 2.34 -11.09 -13.90
N ARG A 35 3.31 -10.34 -14.43
CA ARG A 35 4.03 -10.69 -15.67
C ARG A 35 4.77 -12.02 -15.60
N GLU A 36 5.29 -12.36 -14.43
CA GLU A 36 5.98 -13.62 -14.17
C GLU A 36 5.05 -14.80 -13.86
N GLY A 37 3.73 -14.59 -13.85
CA GLY A 37 2.75 -15.63 -13.53
C GLY A 37 2.79 -16.10 -12.07
N ARG A 38 3.36 -15.29 -11.16
CA ARG A 38 3.49 -15.59 -9.73
C ARG A 38 2.32 -15.02 -8.90
N CYS A 39 1.45 -14.24 -9.51
CA CYS A 39 0.30 -13.63 -8.87
C CYS A 39 -0.94 -14.50 -9.06
N GLN A 40 -1.66 -14.79 -7.98
CA GLN A 40 -2.93 -15.51 -7.98
C GLN A 40 -4.00 -14.69 -7.26
N VAL A 41 -5.25 -14.73 -7.76
CA VAL A 41 -6.36 -14.07 -7.08
C VAL A 41 -6.95 -14.99 -6.02
N ARG A 42 -7.17 -14.44 -4.84
CA ARG A 42 -7.82 -15.11 -3.71
C ARG A 42 -9.34 -15.02 -3.83
N SER A 43 -10.03 -16.01 -3.30
CA SER A 43 -11.50 -16.00 -3.21
C SER A 43 -12.03 -14.97 -2.17
N CYS A 44 -11.20 -14.61 -1.19
CA CYS A 44 -11.51 -13.60 -0.18
C CYS A 44 -10.26 -12.76 0.14
N PRO A 45 -10.42 -11.51 0.59
CA PRO A 45 -9.30 -10.65 1.01
C PRO A 45 -8.50 -11.27 2.16
N LYS A 46 -7.23 -10.87 2.26
CA LYS A 46 -6.39 -11.15 3.43
C LYS A 46 -7.03 -10.53 4.67
N ASP A 47 -7.02 -11.27 5.77
CA ASP A 47 -7.52 -10.78 7.06
C ASP A 47 -6.42 -9.98 7.78
N ASP A 48 -6.73 -8.73 8.06
CA ASP A 48 -5.82 -7.80 8.76
C ASP A 48 -6.35 -7.38 10.12
N ARG A 49 -7.39 -8.04 10.67
CA ARG A 49 -8.03 -7.65 11.93
C ARG A 49 -7.05 -7.55 13.07
N GLU A 50 -6.17 -8.54 13.24
CA GLU A 50 -5.15 -8.53 14.29
C GLU A 50 -4.21 -7.32 14.17
N ALA A 51 -3.73 -7.02 12.96
CA ALA A 51 -2.87 -5.86 12.73
C ALA A 51 -3.60 -4.52 12.95
N LEU A 52 -4.87 -4.44 12.58
CA LEU A 52 -5.71 -3.27 12.84
C LEU A 52 -5.94 -3.06 14.33
N GLU A 53 -6.25 -4.14 15.07
CA GLU A 53 -6.43 -4.10 16.52
C GLU A 53 -5.15 -3.68 17.24
N ALA A 54 -4.03 -4.31 16.90
CA ALA A 54 -2.72 -3.99 17.49
C ALA A 54 -2.30 -2.53 17.24
N THR A 55 -2.62 -1.98 16.04
CA THR A 55 -2.17 -0.63 15.68
C THR A 55 -3.12 0.47 16.14
N PHE A 56 -4.42 0.25 16.02
CA PHE A 56 -5.44 1.30 16.24
C PHE A 56 -6.24 1.13 17.54
N GLY A 57 -6.24 -0.08 18.15
CA GLY A 57 -7.01 -0.38 19.35
C GLY A 57 -6.58 0.46 20.55
N GLU A 58 -5.28 0.49 20.85
CA GLU A 58 -4.73 1.27 21.96
C GLU A 58 -4.95 2.78 21.84
N LYS A 59 -5.07 3.28 20.62
CA LYS A 59 -5.24 4.72 20.32
C LYS A 59 -6.71 5.13 20.19
N ASN A 60 -7.65 4.23 20.50
CA ASN A 60 -9.10 4.41 20.31
C ASN A 60 -9.52 4.81 18.88
N LEU A 61 -8.67 4.50 17.89
CA LEU A 61 -8.92 4.83 16.48
C LEU A 61 -9.59 3.67 15.72
N LEU A 62 -9.59 2.47 16.28
CA LEU A 62 -10.11 1.27 15.60
C LEU A 62 -11.55 1.43 15.14
N ARG A 63 -12.40 2.00 16.00
CA ARG A 63 -13.81 2.23 15.68
C ARG A 63 -13.99 3.19 14.50
N GLU A 64 -13.19 4.26 14.45
CA GLU A 64 -13.25 5.23 13.35
C GLU A 64 -12.76 4.60 12.05
N VAL A 65 -11.67 3.82 12.09
CA VAL A 65 -11.16 3.08 10.94
C VAL A 65 -12.20 2.07 10.43
N GLN A 66 -12.86 1.32 11.32
CA GLN A 66 -13.91 0.38 10.96
C GLN A 66 -15.10 1.09 10.31
N LYS A 67 -15.56 2.21 10.91
CA LYS A 67 -16.67 3.01 10.38
C LYS A 67 -16.35 3.60 9.00
N GLU A 68 -15.14 4.12 8.82
CA GLU A 68 -14.69 4.66 7.52
C GLU A 68 -14.70 3.58 6.43
N ASN A 69 -14.46 2.32 6.78
CA ASN A 69 -14.36 1.21 5.84
C ASN A 69 -15.64 0.35 5.74
N ASP A 70 -16.78 0.89 6.13
CA ASP A 70 -18.08 0.25 6.00
C ASP A 70 -18.96 1.02 4.99
N PRO A 71 -19.40 0.39 3.88
CA PRO A 71 -19.12 -0.99 3.47
C PRO A 71 -17.69 -1.19 2.94
N GLU A 72 -17.13 -2.40 3.14
CA GLU A 72 -15.82 -2.76 2.62
C GLU A 72 -15.79 -2.70 1.08
N PRO A 73 -14.89 -1.89 0.46
CA PRO A 73 -14.84 -1.70 -0.99
C PRO A 73 -14.61 -2.98 -1.80
N LEU A 74 -13.97 -3.99 -1.20
CA LEU A 74 -13.70 -5.27 -1.87
C LEU A 74 -14.92 -6.18 -1.98
N ASN A 75 -16.00 -5.93 -1.21
CA ASN A 75 -17.20 -6.77 -1.25
C ASN A 75 -17.88 -6.82 -2.64
N GLY A 76 -17.64 -5.82 -3.50
CA GLY A 76 -18.15 -5.76 -4.86
C GLY A 76 -17.21 -6.38 -5.92
N ILE A 77 -16.06 -6.90 -5.52
CA ILE A 77 -15.05 -7.41 -6.46
C ILE A 77 -15.24 -8.90 -6.68
N SER A 78 -15.55 -9.28 -7.92
CA SER A 78 -15.54 -10.69 -8.34
C SER A 78 -14.10 -11.18 -8.50
N PRO A 79 -13.68 -12.27 -7.83
CA PRO A 79 -12.35 -12.85 -8.04
C PRO A 79 -12.07 -13.21 -9.50
N GLN A 80 -13.06 -13.77 -10.22
CA GLN A 80 -12.93 -14.17 -11.62
C GLN A 80 -12.72 -12.95 -12.53
N ARG A 81 -13.43 -11.84 -12.26
CA ARG A 81 -13.23 -10.58 -12.99
C ARG A 81 -11.87 -9.98 -12.68
N LEU A 82 -11.43 -9.99 -11.43
CA LEU A 82 -10.11 -9.51 -11.05
C LEU A 82 -9.01 -10.33 -11.75
N GLU A 83 -9.15 -11.66 -11.78
CA GLU A 83 -8.22 -12.56 -12.48
C GLU A 83 -8.10 -12.19 -13.97
N SER A 84 -9.23 -11.93 -14.64
CA SER A 84 -9.23 -11.55 -16.06
C SER A 84 -8.64 -10.17 -16.33
N CYS A 85 -8.56 -9.30 -15.34
CA CYS A 85 -8.00 -7.94 -15.46
C CYS A 85 -6.53 -7.83 -15.00
N LEU A 86 -5.90 -8.89 -14.53
CA LEU A 86 -4.52 -8.80 -13.99
C LEU A 86 -3.53 -8.23 -15.01
N SER A 87 -3.61 -8.66 -16.29
CA SER A 87 -2.73 -8.13 -17.33
C SER A 87 -2.93 -6.63 -17.54
N GLU A 88 -4.17 -6.18 -17.60
CA GLU A 88 -4.52 -4.76 -17.76
C GLU A 88 -4.06 -3.92 -16.55
N ILE A 89 -4.15 -4.47 -15.34
CA ILE A 89 -3.60 -3.83 -14.14
C ILE A 89 -2.09 -3.66 -14.26
N ALA A 90 -1.38 -4.67 -14.74
CA ALA A 90 0.06 -4.55 -14.95
C ALA A 90 0.40 -3.51 -16.03
N ASP A 91 -0.37 -3.46 -17.15
CA ASP A 91 -0.20 -2.44 -18.19
C ASP A 91 -0.34 -1.03 -17.61
N LEU A 92 -1.39 -0.78 -16.81
CA LEU A 92 -1.61 0.52 -16.17
C LEU A 92 -0.50 0.91 -15.17
N ILE A 93 0.07 -0.06 -14.46
CA ILE A 93 1.21 0.21 -13.57
C ILE A 93 2.44 0.60 -14.38
N GLU A 94 2.68 -0.07 -15.50
CA GLU A 94 3.84 0.19 -16.37
C GLU A 94 3.78 1.55 -17.09
N GLU A 95 2.59 2.19 -17.18
CA GLU A 95 2.42 3.57 -17.62
C GLU A 95 2.84 4.61 -16.57
N LEU A 96 3.02 4.23 -15.31
CA LEU A 96 3.49 5.13 -14.26
C LEU A 96 4.97 5.52 -14.49
N PRO A 97 5.41 6.68 -13.98
CA PRO A 97 6.82 7.04 -14.03
C PRO A 97 7.69 5.94 -13.41
N ARG A 98 8.85 5.68 -13.99
CA ARG A 98 9.82 4.74 -13.40
C ARG A 98 10.33 5.27 -12.06
N GLU A 99 10.67 4.35 -11.17
CA GLU A 99 11.16 4.72 -9.83
C GLU A 99 12.34 5.69 -9.89
N GLU A 100 13.28 5.43 -10.83
CA GLU A 100 14.46 6.27 -11.01
C GLU A 100 14.10 7.70 -11.46
N GLU A 101 13.10 7.84 -12.32
CA GLU A 101 12.64 9.15 -12.81
C GLU A 101 12.00 9.95 -11.67
N LEU A 102 11.11 9.31 -10.91
CA LEU A 102 10.49 9.93 -9.73
C LEU A 102 11.53 10.29 -8.68
N LEU A 103 12.47 9.38 -8.37
CA LEU A 103 13.54 9.63 -7.41
C LEU A 103 14.42 10.82 -7.82
N GLN A 104 14.77 10.93 -9.11
CA GLN A 104 15.53 12.08 -9.62
C GLN A 104 14.75 13.38 -9.51
N ALA A 105 13.44 13.36 -9.82
CA ALA A 105 12.58 14.53 -9.67
C ALA A 105 12.49 14.99 -8.21
N LEU A 106 12.31 14.07 -7.25
CA LEU A 106 12.28 14.37 -5.82
C LEU A 106 13.61 14.93 -5.32
N LYS A 107 14.74 14.35 -5.73
CA LYS A 107 16.08 14.88 -5.42
C LYS A 107 16.30 16.29 -5.96
N LYS A 108 15.89 16.52 -7.21
CA LYS A 108 16.01 17.84 -7.85
C LYS A 108 15.15 18.89 -7.15
N ALA A 109 13.98 18.49 -6.65
CA ALA A 109 13.07 19.36 -5.89
C ALA A 109 13.51 19.54 -4.41
N GLY A 110 14.56 18.87 -3.95
CA GLY A 110 15.00 18.91 -2.55
C GLY A 110 14.08 18.18 -1.57
N CYS A 111 13.22 17.29 -2.08
CA CYS A 111 12.31 16.52 -1.24
C CYS A 111 13.00 15.39 -0.49
N LYS A 112 12.45 15.01 0.67
CA LYS A 112 12.81 13.77 1.35
C LYS A 112 12.32 12.57 0.52
N TYR A 113 13.10 11.50 0.46
CA TYR A 113 12.75 10.32 -0.35
C TYR A 113 13.09 8.99 0.32
N ARG A 114 13.69 9.00 1.52
CA ARG A 114 13.97 7.80 2.31
C ARG A 114 13.21 7.83 3.62
N VAL A 115 12.84 6.67 4.12
CA VAL A 115 12.07 6.52 5.37
C VAL A 115 12.80 7.16 6.55
N TYR A 116 14.11 6.96 6.65
CA TYR A 116 14.89 7.56 7.74
C TYR A 116 15.04 9.09 7.62
N ASP A 117 14.91 9.69 6.43
CA ASP A 117 14.96 11.15 6.25
C ASP A 117 13.79 11.85 6.95
N ILE A 118 12.69 11.11 7.23
CA ILE A 118 11.52 11.57 7.97
C ILE A 118 11.46 11.01 9.40
N GLY A 119 12.58 10.53 9.93
CA GLY A 119 12.70 10.07 11.31
C GLY A 119 12.10 8.70 11.60
N LEU A 120 11.90 7.87 10.56
CA LEU A 120 11.32 6.54 10.70
C LEU A 120 12.33 5.44 10.37
N SER A 121 12.09 4.25 10.92
CA SER A 121 12.85 3.03 10.60
C SER A 121 12.19 2.28 9.44
N GLU A 122 12.97 1.55 8.65
CA GLU A 122 12.48 0.78 7.49
C GLU A 122 11.59 -0.40 7.90
N ASP A 123 11.69 -0.89 9.12
CA ASP A 123 10.90 -2.01 9.65
C ASP A 123 9.40 -1.71 9.75
N ILE A 124 9.02 -0.43 9.79
CA ILE A 124 7.59 -0.06 9.79
C ILE A 124 6.94 -0.09 8.40
N VAL A 125 7.73 -0.15 7.32
CA VAL A 125 7.24 -0.05 5.94
C VAL A 125 6.23 -1.16 5.60
N PRO A 126 6.51 -2.45 5.88
CA PRO A 126 5.55 -3.52 5.59
C PRO A 126 4.20 -3.30 6.28
N LEU A 127 4.22 -2.94 7.56
CA LEU A 127 3.00 -2.66 8.31
C LEU A 127 2.27 -1.42 7.76
N SER A 128 3.02 -0.36 7.41
CA SER A 128 2.44 0.86 6.83
C SER A 128 1.75 0.59 5.50
N LEU A 129 2.36 -0.15 4.58
CA LEU A 129 1.75 -0.54 3.30
C LEU A 129 0.54 -1.46 3.51
N LYS A 130 0.61 -2.38 4.47
CA LYS A 130 -0.49 -3.28 4.83
C LYS A 130 -1.72 -2.52 5.32
N LEU A 131 -1.53 -1.47 6.13
CA LEU A 131 -2.60 -0.74 6.78
C LEU A 131 -3.02 0.55 6.03
N ALA A 132 -2.20 1.07 5.11
CA ALA A 132 -2.51 2.27 4.33
C ALA A 132 -3.90 2.22 3.64
N PRO A 133 -4.36 1.09 3.08
CA PRO A 133 -5.68 0.99 2.47
C PRO A 133 -6.84 1.35 3.39
N TYR A 134 -6.68 1.16 4.70
CA TYR A 134 -7.76 1.41 5.68
C TYR A 134 -7.91 2.89 6.07
N MET A 135 -6.99 3.76 5.63
CA MET A 135 -7.05 5.19 5.95
C MET A 135 -8.13 5.94 5.16
N ARG A 136 -8.63 5.37 4.08
CA ARG A 136 -9.73 5.91 3.28
C ARG A 136 -10.54 4.77 2.67
N ASN A 137 -11.86 4.93 2.60
CA ASN A 137 -12.75 3.99 1.93
C ASN A 137 -12.66 4.17 0.40
N GLN A 138 -11.54 3.74 -0.18
CA GLN A 138 -11.27 3.83 -1.61
C GLN A 138 -10.77 2.51 -2.16
N LEU A 139 -11.19 2.18 -3.39
CA LEU A 139 -10.68 1.02 -4.13
C LEU A 139 -9.34 1.39 -4.79
N SER A 140 -8.28 1.44 -4.00
CA SER A 140 -6.91 1.61 -4.49
C SER A 140 -6.27 0.27 -4.86
N LEU A 141 -5.17 0.30 -5.63
CA LEU A 141 -4.42 -0.93 -5.93
C LEU A 141 -3.86 -1.60 -4.66
N LEU A 142 -3.46 -0.82 -3.65
CA LEU A 142 -3.08 -1.39 -2.34
C LEU A 142 -4.25 -2.11 -1.65
N ARG A 143 -5.50 -1.65 -1.85
CA ARG A 143 -6.67 -2.37 -1.35
C ARG A 143 -6.91 -3.65 -2.16
N ILE A 144 -6.85 -3.57 -3.49
CA ILE A 144 -6.99 -4.72 -4.39
C ILE A 144 -5.92 -5.78 -4.11
N SER A 145 -4.69 -5.38 -3.73
CA SER A 145 -3.61 -6.32 -3.41
C SER A 145 -3.91 -7.27 -2.25
N LYS A 146 -4.91 -6.96 -1.42
CA LYS A 146 -5.42 -7.89 -0.40
C LYS A 146 -6.13 -9.11 -1.00
N MET A 147 -6.56 -9.00 -2.24
CA MET A 147 -7.11 -10.12 -3.02
C MET A 147 -6.00 -10.89 -3.78
N LEU A 148 -4.74 -10.47 -3.70
CA LEU A 148 -3.65 -11.07 -4.43
C LEU A 148 -2.74 -11.90 -3.51
N ASP A 149 -2.31 -13.04 -4.05
CA ASP A 149 -1.31 -13.92 -3.44
C ASP A 149 -0.11 -14.04 -4.37
N ILE A 150 1.06 -13.60 -3.91
CA ILE A 150 2.28 -13.56 -4.71
C ILE A 150 3.22 -14.65 -4.22
N LYS A 151 3.45 -15.66 -5.07
CA LYS A 151 4.30 -16.81 -4.75
C LYS A 151 5.78 -16.42 -4.76
N GLY A 152 6.55 -17.06 -3.87
CA GLY A 152 8.03 -16.93 -3.84
C GLY A 152 8.53 -15.70 -3.06
N GLU A 153 7.67 -14.98 -2.37
CA GLU A 153 8.07 -13.99 -1.38
C GLU A 153 7.73 -14.53 0.02
N GLN A 154 8.76 -14.66 0.86
CA GLN A 154 8.54 -14.90 2.29
C GLN A 154 7.90 -13.63 2.87
N ALA A 155 6.80 -13.82 3.58
CA ALA A 155 6.09 -12.77 4.31
C ALA A 155 6.97 -12.18 5.41
#